data_0cf90e40c6537bffadfbbf745dba94ef
#
_entry.id   0cf90e40c6537bffadfbbf745dba94ef
#
_cell.length_a   1.000
_cell.length_b   1.000
_cell.length_c   1.000
_cell.angle_alpha   90.00
_cell.angle_beta   90.00
_cell.angle_gamma   90.00
#
_symmetry.space_group_name_H-M   'P 1'
#
loop_
_entity.id
_entity.type
_entity.pdbx_description
1 polymer ?
#
loop_
_entity_poly.entity_id
_entity_poly.type
_entity_poly.pdbx_seq_one_letter_code
_entity_poly.pdbx_strand_id
1 'polypeptide(L)'
;MTLTHAQVEAQLTGPGQLFEVEEIGDTGVRTWKHAPAHFRALLDISRFHGDKVFLVYEDEHITFEEHYRRVAALATRLVEDYGVAKGDRVAVAMRNYPEWVVAFSAALAAGAVAVPLNAWWTEPELAYGISDSGAKVLIADAERAARLASTGLPLIVARGEAPPGARTFAELVGEPGPEARLPEVELSPEDPATIFYTSGTTGHPKGALGSHRNLGQSPMTVAYGLMRAVAMAGKDIADAAGQRRMTLLTVPLFHVTGCFSALTTTMFSGGGLVLMYKWDPAQALRLIERERVTTMIGVPTNAWQLMSHPDFAKHDLSSLNTLGYGGAPAPPKLLERITANLPQRATSNGYGMTETTALAIGNGGPDYLSRPDSIGLPSAVVDARVVDPAGEELPRGEVGELCVRGPNVIMGYWNKPQATAETFVNGWLHTGDLAKIDEEGFVYIVDRAKDMVIRGGENVYCAEVEAALFEHPAVDDVAVIGVPHDELGEEVGAVVRLAPGTSVTADGLREFLDGRIAKFKIPVHVWFREDELPRNPGGKILKTRLRREILGP
;
A
#
# COMPACT_ATOMS: atom_id res chain seq x y z
N MET A 1 18.25 29.36 7.72
CA MET A 1 17.14 29.17 8.68
C MET A 1 16.38 27.94 8.24
N THR A 2 16.13 27.00 9.11
CA THR A 2 15.30 25.84 8.81
C THR A 2 13.85 26.32 8.75
N LEU A 3 13.15 25.99 7.66
CA LEU A 3 11.74 26.34 7.50
C LEU A 3 10.87 25.53 8.48
N THR A 4 9.79 26.12 8.97
CA THR A 4 8.75 25.37 9.71
C THR A 4 7.87 24.57 8.76
N HIS A 5 7.15 23.55 9.27
CA HIS A 5 6.19 22.77 8.46
C HIS A 5 5.16 23.68 7.78
N ALA A 6 4.60 24.66 8.49
CA ALA A 6 3.65 25.61 7.92
C ALA A 6 4.25 26.47 6.79
N GLN A 7 5.53 26.87 6.91
CA GLN A 7 6.20 27.61 5.85
C GLN A 7 6.46 26.74 4.62
N VAL A 8 6.87 25.48 4.82
CA VAL A 8 7.07 24.51 3.73
C VAL A 8 5.72 24.20 3.04
N GLU A 9 4.67 23.98 3.80
CA GLU A 9 3.34 23.76 3.25
C GLU A 9 2.88 24.96 2.41
N ALA A 10 2.95 26.18 2.96
CA ALA A 10 2.60 27.38 2.21
C ALA A 10 3.42 27.59 0.92
N GLN A 11 4.72 27.23 0.96
CA GLN A 11 5.59 27.27 -0.22
C GLN A 11 5.18 26.27 -1.30
N LEU A 12 4.76 25.06 -0.91
CA LEU A 12 4.42 23.99 -1.83
C LEU A 12 2.98 24.10 -2.38
N THR A 13 2.05 24.63 -1.57
CA THR A 13 0.60 24.61 -1.87
C THR A 13 0.03 25.97 -2.26
N GLY A 14 0.86 27.02 -2.29
CA GLY A 14 0.43 28.38 -2.66
C GLY A 14 -0.08 28.48 -4.10
N PRO A 15 -0.76 29.60 -4.44
CA PRO A 15 -1.30 29.81 -5.78
C PRO A 15 -0.23 29.66 -6.88
N GLY A 16 -0.57 28.93 -7.95
CA GLY A 16 0.33 28.68 -9.09
C GLY A 16 1.40 27.61 -8.84
N GLN A 17 1.45 26.99 -7.68
CA GLN A 17 2.34 25.87 -7.39
C GLN A 17 1.74 24.56 -7.90
N LEU A 18 2.61 23.56 -8.15
CA LEU A 18 2.15 22.23 -8.58
C LEU A 18 1.15 21.60 -7.59
N PHE A 19 1.36 21.81 -6.30
CA PHE A 19 0.50 21.30 -5.23
C PHE A 19 -0.52 22.34 -4.74
N GLU A 20 -0.96 23.25 -5.59
CA GLU A 20 -2.04 24.17 -5.25
C GLU A 20 -3.29 23.40 -4.80
N VAL A 21 -3.88 23.87 -3.68
CA VAL A 21 -5.05 23.25 -3.06
C VAL A 21 -6.30 24.04 -3.40
N GLU A 22 -7.40 23.35 -3.68
CA GLU A 22 -8.75 23.92 -3.82
C GLU A 22 -9.75 23.06 -3.04
N GLU A 23 -10.99 23.53 -2.89
CA GLU A 23 -12.08 22.78 -2.28
C GLU A 23 -12.96 22.13 -3.35
N ILE A 24 -13.50 20.95 -3.04
CA ILE A 24 -14.47 20.24 -3.89
C ILE A 24 -15.86 20.84 -3.63
N GLY A 25 -16.30 21.77 -4.46
CA GLY A 25 -17.60 22.45 -4.27
C GLY A 25 -17.72 23.02 -2.86
N ASP A 26 -18.90 22.86 -2.25
CA ASP A 26 -19.19 23.35 -0.89
C ASP A 26 -19.03 22.24 0.18
N THR A 27 -18.22 21.20 -0.10
CA THR A 27 -18.08 20.04 0.80
C THR A 27 -17.09 20.27 1.95
N GLY A 28 -16.25 21.29 1.88
CA GLY A 28 -15.12 21.51 2.78
C GLY A 28 -14.00 20.47 2.63
N VAL A 29 -14.05 19.60 1.61
CA VAL A 29 -12.99 18.64 1.31
C VAL A 29 -11.99 19.29 0.37
N ARG A 30 -10.73 19.36 0.81
CA ARG A 30 -9.61 19.89 0.01
C ARG A 30 -9.15 18.87 -1.03
N THR A 31 -8.66 19.36 -2.16
CA THR A 31 -8.17 18.53 -3.27
C THR A 31 -6.98 19.20 -3.95
N TRP A 32 -6.14 18.42 -4.61
CA TRP A 32 -5.08 18.95 -5.46
C TRP A 32 -5.69 19.50 -6.75
N LYS A 33 -5.58 20.80 -6.97
CA LYS A 33 -6.12 21.50 -8.14
C LYS A 33 -5.58 20.96 -9.48
N HIS A 34 -4.32 20.55 -9.50
CA HIS A 34 -3.64 20.07 -10.71
C HIS A 34 -3.58 18.55 -10.80
N ALA A 35 -4.32 17.82 -9.97
CA ALA A 35 -4.39 16.38 -10.10
C ALA A 35 -5.08 15.96 -11.40
N PRO A 36 -4.64 14.86 -12.04
CA PRO A 36 -5.37 14.29 -13.16
C PRO A 36 -6.83 14.02 -12.78
N ALA A 37 -7.76 14.61 -13.52
CA ALA A 37 -9.21 14.51 -13.21
C ALA A 37 -9.72 13.06 -13.29
N HIS A 38 -9.13 12.24 -14.16
CA HIS A 38 -9.47 10.83 -14.38
C HIS A 38 -8.27 10.07 -14.92
N PHE A 39 -8.37 8.73 -14.99
CA PHE A 39 -7.25 7.88 -15.40
C PHE A 39 -6.70 8.22 -16.79
N ARG A 40 -7.56 8.57 -17.76
CA ARG A 40 -7.07 8.96 -19.10
C ARG A 40 -6.17 10.19 -19.07
N ALA A 41 -6.50 11.19 -18.23
CA ALA A 41 -5.63 12.35 -18.05
C ALA A 41 -4.26 11.93 -17.48
N LEU A 42 -4.23 10.98 -16.53
CA LEU A 42 -2.96 10.42 -16.04
C LEU A 42 -2.22 9.63 -17.13
N LEU A 43 -2.94 8.87 -17.95
CA LEU A 43 -2.35 8.11 -19.06
C LEU A 43 -1.77 9.03 -20.14
N ASP A 44 -2.39 10.18 -20.42
CA ASP A 44 -1.88 11.18 -21.34
C ASP A 44 -0.61 11.85 -20.79
N ILE A 45 -0.58 12.20 -19.49
CA ILE A 45 0.64 12.66 -18.81
C ILE A 45 1.74 11.59 -18.92
N SER A 46 1.40 10.35 -18.66
CA SER A 46 2.33 9.21 -18.78
C SER A 46 2.90 9.10 -20.20
N ARG A 47 2.05 9.15 -21.22
CA ARG A 47 2.45 9.10 -22.62
C ARG A 47 3.41 10.24 -23.01
N PHE A 48 3.26 11.42 -22.41
CA PHE A 48 4.13 12.57 -22.68
C PHE A 48 5.62 12.32 -22.37
N HIS A 49 5.92 11.28 -21.57
CA HIS A 49 7.30 10.85 -21.32
C HIS A 49 7.93 10.07 -22.48
N GLY A 50 7.16 9.68 -23.51
CA GLY A 50 7.61 9.16 -24.81
C GLY A 50 8.40 7.87 -24.71
N ASP A 51 9.60 7.89 -25.30
CA ASP A 51 10.48 6.71 -25.43
C ASP A 51 11.29 6.39 -24.16
N LYS A 52 11.06 7.11 -23.04
CA LYS A 52 11.70 6.73 -21.78
C LYS A 52 11.18 5.37 -21.33
N VAL A 53 12.07 4.52 -20.82
CA VAL A 53 11.69 3.20 -20.25
C VAL A 53 10.75 3.41 -19.07
N PHE A 54 9.56 2.83 -19.12
CA PHE A 54 8.56 2.88 -18.07
C PHE A 54 8.58 1.64 -17.20
N LEU A 55 8.47 0.45 -17.82
CA LEU A 55 8.44 -0.82 -17.11
C LEU A 55 9.69 -1.64 -17.44
N VAL A 56 10.26 -2.24 -16.40
CA VAL A 56 11.32 -3.22 -16.52
C VAL A 56 10.86 -4.51 -15.86
N TYR A 57 10.89 -5.62 -16.58
CA TYR A 57 10.62 -6.94 -16.03
C TYR A 57 11.59 -7.95 -16.65
N GLU A 58 12.43 -8.57 -15.82
CA GLU A 58 13.53 -9.41 -16.30
C GLU A 58 14.38 -8.66 -17.34
N ASP A 59 14.42 -9.10 -18.60
CA ASP A 59 15.15 -8.44 -19.70
C ASP A 59 14.22 -7.59 -20.59
N GLU A 60 12.93 -7.51 -20.25
CA GLU A 60 11.96 -6.71 -20.99
C GLU A 60 11.99 -5.25 -20.52
N HIS A 61 12.09 -4.34 -21.47
CA HIS A 61 12.03 -2.89 -21.24
C HIS A 61 10.91 -2.32 -22.12
N ILE A 62 9.92 -1.70 -21.50
CA ILE A 62 8.74 -1.13 -22.17
C ILE A 62 8.74 0.37 -21.94
N THR A 63 8.69 1.14 -23.02
CA THR A 63 8.62 2.61 -22.96
C THR A 63 7.21 3.09 -22.60
N PHE A 64 7.07 4.37 -22.24
CA PHE A 64 5.75 4.96 -22.01
C PHE A 64 4.88 4.96 -23.26
N GLU A 65 5.46 5.22 -24.43
CA GLU A 65 4.72 5.18 -25.70
C GLU A 65 4.27 3.76 -26.07
N GLU A 66 5.13 2.75 -25.89
CA GLU A 66 4.75 1.35 -26.10
C GLU A 66 3.67 0.90 -25.14
N HIS A 67 3.76 1.30 -23.86
CA HIS A 67 2.72 1.05 -22.86
C HIS A 67 1.38 1.65 -23.32
N TYR A 68 1.36 2.93 -23.73
CA TYR A 68 0.15 3.57 -24.22
C TYR A 68 -0.48 2.82 -25.41
N ARG A 69 0.33 2.40 -26.40
CA ARG A 69 -0.14 1.68 -27.57
C ARG A 69 -0.75 0.32 -27.19
N ARG A 70 -0.11 -0.42 -26.30
CA ARG A 70 -0.62 -1.70 -25.78
C ARG A 70 -1.93 -1.50 -25.01
N VAL A 71 -2.03 -0.44 -24.19
CA VAL A 71 -3.26 -0.06 -23.50
C VAL A 71 -4.37 0.25 -24.50
N ALA A 72 -4.09 1.06 -25.52
CA ALA A 72 -5.08 1.42 -26.53
C ALA A 72 -5.58 0.18 -27.30
N ALA A 73 -4.68 -0.71 -27.69
CA ALA A 73 -5.05 -1.96 -28.38
C ALA A 73 -5.97 -2.82 -27.50
N LEU A 74 -5.59 -3.08 -26.24
CA LEU A 74 -6.41 -3.90 -25.35
C LEU A 74 -7.74 -3.23 -25.00
N ALA A 75 -7.76 -1.92 -24.73
CA ALA A 75 -8.98 -1.18 -24.43
C ALA A 75 -9.99 -1.26 -25.58
N THR A 76 -9.53 -1.14 -26.83
CA THR A 76 -10.37 -1.31 -28.02
C THR A 76 -10.94 -2.72 -28.08
N ARG A 77 -10.13 -3.77 -27.85
CA ARG A 77 -10.62 -5.16 -27.83
C ARG A 77 -11.62 -5.42 -26.70
N LEU A 78 -11.41 -4.83 -25.51
CA LEU A 78 -12.38 -4.95 -24.42
C LEU A 78 -13.76 -4.39 -24.81
N VAL A 79 -13.79 -3.28 -25.53
CA VAL A 79 -15.05 -2.67 -26.01
C VAL A 79 -15.64 -3.46 -27.20
N GLU A 80 -14.86 -3.71 -28.25
CA GLU A 80 -15.35 -4.28 -29.50
C GLU A 80 -15.63 -5.78 -29.42
N ASP A 81 -14.68 -6.56 -28.85
CA ASP A 81 -14.77 -8.02 -28.85
C ASP A 81 -15.53 -8.56 -27.62
N TYR A 82 -15.46 -7.87 -26.48
CA TYR A 82 -16.07 -8.30 -25.22
C TYR A 82 -17.26 -7.44 -24.79
N GLY A 83 -17.59 -6.39 -25.54
CA GLY A 83 -18.71 -5.50 -25.26
C GLY A 83 -18.61 -4.77 -23.93
N VAL A 84 -17.41 -4.51 -23.43
CA VAL A 84 -17.20 -3.78 -22.18
C VAL A 84 -17.66 -2.34 -22.34
N ALA A 85 -18.56 -1.91 -21.47
CA ALA A 85 -19.11 -0.56 -21.41
C ALA A 85 -18.64 0.16 -20.15
N LYS A 86 -18.83 1.48 -20.12
CA LYS A 86 -18.56 2.29 -18.93
C LYS A 86 -19.28 1.72 -17.70
N GLY A 87 -18.53 1.54 -16.62
CA GLY A 87 -19.03 0.97 -15.36
C GLY A 87 -19.06 -0.55 -15.30
N ASP A 88 -18.81 -1.29 -16.40
CA ASP A 88 -18.59 -2.74 -16.34
C ASP A 88 -17.30 -3.06 -15.57
N ARG A 89 -17.24 -4.21 -14.91
CA ARG A 89 -16.08 -4.62 -14.13
C ARG A 89 -15.20 -5.56 -14.94
N VAL A 90 -13.90 -5.26 -14.96
CA VAL A 90 -12.86 -6.10 -15.57
C VAL A 90 -11.93 -6.60 -14.47
N ALA A 91 -11.94 -7.90 -14.20
CA ALA A 91 -11.11 -8.52 -13.20
C ALA A 91 -9.69 -8.77 -13.73
N VAL A 92 -8.68 -8.45 -12.92
CA VAL A 92 -7.26 -8.70 -13.22
C VAL A 92 -6.68 -9.60 -12.14
N ALA A 93 -6.40 -10.86 -12.50
CA ALA A 93 -5.88 -11.88 -11.58
C ALA A 93 -4.50 -12.35 -12.04
N MET A 94 -3.45 -11.61 -11.73
CA MET A 94 -2.07 -11.97 -12.08
C MET A 94 -1.05 -11.35 -11.14
N ARG A 95 0.17 -11.90 -11.18
CA ARG A 95 1.35 -11.37 -10.49
C ARG A 95 1.82 -10.06 -11.11
N ASN A 96 2.94 -9.53 -10.61
CA ASN A 96 3.55 -8.29 -11.10
C ASN A 96 4.20 -8.51 -12.47
N TYR A 97 3.39 -8.50 -13.51
CA TYR A 97 3.83 -8.53 -14.90
C TYR A 97 3.54 -7.20 -15.60
N PRO A 98 4.25 -6.85 -16.66
CA PRO A 98 3.90 -5.71 -17.51
C PRO A 98 2.46 -5.79 -18.03
N GLU A 99 1.96 -7.00 -18.32
CA GLU A 99 0.60 -7.25 -18.77
C GLU A 99 -0.45 -6.87 -17.72
N TRP A 100 -0.09 -6.98 -16.41
CA TRP A 100 -0.97 -6.49 -15.34
C TRP A 100 -1.19 -4.98 -15.48
N VAL A 101 -0.11 -4.22 -15.71
CA VAL A 101 -0.16 -2.76 -15.85
C VAL A 101 -0.97 -2.37 -17.08
N VAL A 102 -0.78 -3.06 -18.20
CA VAL A 102 -1.57 -2.84 -19.42
C VAL A 102 -3.04 -3.18 -19.22
N ALA A 103 -3.35 -4.33 -18.58
CA ALA A 103 -4.73 -4.77 -18.32
C ALA A 103 -5.49 -3.81 -17.40
N PHE A 104 -4.88 -3.39 -16.31
CA PHE A 104 -5.43 -2.40 -15.38
C PHE A 104 -5.70 -1.07 -16.10
N SER A 105 -4.71 -0.59 -16.85
CA SER A 105 -4.79 0.66 -17.59
C SER A 105 -5.85 0.61 -18.70
N ALA A 106 -5.95 -0.51 -19.43
CA ALA A 106 -6.91 -0.70 -20.51
C ALA A 106 -8.36 -0.75 -19.99
N ALA A 107 -8.61 -1.43 -18.88
CA ALA A 107 -9.91 -1.44 -18.22
C ALA A 107 -10.36 -0.02 -17.87
N LEU A 108 -9.51 0.75 -17.19
CA LEU A 108 -9.80 2.14 -16.81
C LEU A 108 -9.95 3.06 -18.04
N ALA A 109 -9.12 2.87 -19.05
CA ALA A 109 -9.18 3.66 -20.28
C ALA A 109 -10.43 3.34 -21.12
N ALA A 110 -10.99 2.15 -21.02
CA ALA A 110 -12.29 1.79 -21.61
C ALA A 110 -13.49 2.29 -20.80
N GLY A 111 -13.27 2.94 -19.65
CA GLY A 111 -14.33 3.40 -18.74
C GLY A 111 -14.87 2.29 -17.83
N ALA A 112 -14.25 1.13 -17.83
CA ALA A 112 -14.60 0.04 -16.93
C ALA A 112 -14.02 0.26 -15.52
N VAL A 113 -14.60 -0.42 -14.55
CA VAL A 113 -14.07 -0.51 -13.19
C VAL A 113 -13.06 -1.65 -13.15
N ALA A 114 -11.79 -1.33 -12.91
CA ALA A 114 -10.75 -2.33 -12.75
C ALA A 114 -10.88 -3.04 -11.39
N VAL A 115 -10.83 -4.38 -11.40
CA VAL A 115 -10.94 -5.21 -10.20
C VAL A 115 -9.68 -6.04 -10.01
N PRO A 116 -8.62 -5.49 -9.41
CA PRO A 116 -7.43 -6.23 -9.07
C PRO A 116 -7.71 -7.31 -8.03
N LEU A 117 -7.60 -8.57 -8.41
CA LEU A 117 -7.76 -9.70 -7.51
C LEU A 117 -6.41 -10.14 -6.95
N ASN A 118 -6.41 -10.52 -5.69
CA ASN A 118 -5.22 -11.01 -5.02
C ASN A 118 -4.73 -12.32 -5.66
N ALA A 119 -3.61 -12.27 -6.37
CA ALA A 119 -3.04 -13.41 -7.08
C ALA A 119 -2.54 -14.55 -6.16
N TRP A 120 -2.57 -14.37 -4.84
CA TRP A 120 -2.24 -15.41 -3.85
C TRP A 120 -3.47 -16.14 -3.34
N TRP A 121 -4.66 -15.66 -3.68
CA TRP A 121 -5.91 -16.28 -3.28
C TRP A 121 -6.05 -17.70 -3.85
N THR A 122 -6.70 -18.54 -3.09
CA THR A 122 -7.15 -19.86 -3.51
C THR A 122 -8.26 -19.73 -4.57
N GLU A 123 -8.57 -20.82 -5.26
CA GLU A 123 -9.66 -20.85 -6.24
C GLU A 123 -11.00 -20.35 -5.65
N PRO A 124 -11.47 -20.80 -4.46
CA PRO A 124 -12.71 -20.29 -3.87
C PRO A 124 -12.69 -18.79 -3.56
N GLU A 125 -11.56 -18.25 -3.09
CA GLU A 125 -11.42 -16.83 -2.81
C GLU A 125 -11.44 -15.99 -4.08
N LEU A 126 -10.76 -16.44 -5.15
CA LEU A 126 -10.78 -15.78 -6.46
C LEU A 126 -12.19 -15.83 -7.07
N ALA A 127 -12.88 -16.98 -6.99
CA ALA A 127 -14.26 -17.14 -7.46
C ALA A 127 -15.21 -16.20 -6.70
N TYR A 128 -15.02 -16.05 -5.38
CA TYR A 128 -15.77 -15.07 -4.59
C TYR A 128 -15.54 -13.63 -5.12
N GLY A 129 -14.29 -13.20 -5.31
CA GLY A 129 -13.99 -11.85 -5.81
C GLY A 129 -14.59 -11.57 -7.19
N ILE A 130 -14.61 -12.56 -8.08
CA ILE A 130 -15.24 -12.49 -9.40
C ILE A 130 -16.77 -12.35 -9.26
N SER A 131 -17.39 -13.19 -8.45
CA SER A 131 -18.84 -13.20 -8.26
C SER A 131 -19.33 -11.93 -7.56
N ASP A 132 -18.68 -11.52 -6.46
CA ASP A 132 -19.03 -10.33 -5.67
C ASP A 132 -18.88 -9.04 -6.48
N SER A 133 -17.80 -8.91 -7.27
CA SER A 133 -17.61 -7.76 -8.16
C SER A 133 -18.59 -7.75 -9.34
N GLY A 134 -19.11 -8.91 -9.75
CA GLY A 134 -19.87 -9.09 -10.96
C GLY A 134 -19.03 -8.78 -12.21
N ALA A 135 -17.77 -9.25 -12.23
CA ALA A 135 -16.87 -9.05 -13.35
C ALA A 135 -17.42 -9.61 -14.65
N LYS A 136 -17.26 -8.86 -15.75
CA LYS A 136 -17.73 -9.24 -17.09
C LYS A 136 -16.63 -9.94 -17.89
N VAL A 137 -15.38 -9.58 -17.67
CA VAL A 137 -14.19 -10.15 -18.32
C VAL A 137 -13.14 -10.42 -17.24
N LEU A 138 -12.42 -11.52 -17.41
CA LEU A 138 -11.28 -11.88 -16.57
C LEU A 138 -9.99 -11.85 -17.40
N ILE A 139 -9.00 -11.11 -16.94
CA ILE A 139 -7.64 -11.11 -17.49
C ILE A 139 -6.73 -11.72 -16.43
N ALA A 140 -6.10 -12.85 -16.72
CA ALA A 140 -5.34 -13.62 -15.75
C ALA A 140 -4.02 -14.13 -16.32
N ASP A 141 -3.01 -14.34 -15.48
CA ASP A 141 -1.85 -15.14 -15.88
C ASP A 141 -2.22 -16.62 -15.95
N ALA A 142 -1.37 -17.43 -16.60
CA ALA A 142 -1.66 -18.84 -16.86
C ALA A 142 -2.00 -19.64 -15.60
N GLU A 143 -1.33 -19.39 -14.47
CA GLU A 143 -1.59 -20.11 -13.21
C GLU A 143 -2.98 -19.78 -12.65
N ARG A 144 -3.41 -18.49 -12.69
CA ARG A 144 -4.74 -18.07 -12.20
C ARG A 144 -5.81 -18.42 -13.20
N ALA A 145 -5.52 -18.35 -14.49
CA ALA A 145 -6.43 -18.80 -15.56
C ALA A 145 -6.81 -20.27 -15.39
N ALA A 146 -5.84 -21.15 -15.10
CA ALA A 146 -6.09 -22.56 -14.84
C ALA A 146 -7.01 -22.81 -13.63
N ARG A 147 -6.88 -22.00 -12.56
CA ARG A 147 -7.75 -22.08 -11.37
C ARG A 147 -9.18 -21.59 -11.64
N LEU A 148 -9.36 -20.70 -12.62
CA LEU A 148 -10.59 -19.97 -12.85
C LEU A 148 -11.32 -20.40 -14.15
N ALA A 149 -10.84 -21.42 -14.83
CA ALA A 149 -11.43 -21.94 -16.08
C ALA A 149 -12.90 -22.34 -15.92
N SER A 150 -13.33 -22.72 -14.70
CA SER A 150 -14.71 -23.12 -14.38
C SER A 150 -15.70 -21.96 -14.24
N THR A 151 -15.23 -20.70 -14.22
CA THR A 151 -16.10 -19.52 -13.95
C THR A 151 -17.03 -19.18 -15.10
N GLY A 152 -16.78 -19.69 -16.33
CA GLY A 152 -17.58 -19.41 -17.52
C GLY A 152 -17.48 -17.97 -18.05
N LEU A 153 -16.61 -17.13 -17.45
CA LEU A 153 -16.37 -15.76 -17.93
C LEU A 153 -15.49 -15.76 -19.19
N PRO A 154 -15.67 -14.77 -20.09
CA PRO A 154 -14.68 -14.48 -21.11
C PRO A 154 -13.31 -14.28 -20.47
N LEU A 155 -12.33 -15.07 -20.92
CA LEU A 155 -11.00 -15.15 -20.32
C LEU A 155 -9.91 -14.71 -21.30
N ILE A 156 -9.04 -13.82 -20.84
CA ILE A 156 -7.81 -13.40 -21.54
C ILE A 156 -6.62 -13.89 -20.73
N VAL A 157 -5.74 -14.69 -21.35
CA VAL A 157 -4.59 -15.31 -20.65
C VAL A 157 -3.29 -14.59 -20.98
N ALA A 158 -2.63 -14.07 -19.97
CA ALA A 158 -1.28 -13.53 -20.07
C ALA A 158 -0.24 -14.62 -19.74
N ARG A 159 0.87 -14.63 -20.48
CA ARG A 159 2.06 -15.49 -20.22
C ARG A 159 1.72 -16.98 -20.10
N GLY A 160 1.05 -17.52 -21.12
CA GLY A 160 0.74 -18.94 -21.21
C GLY A 160 -0.24 -19.27 -22.30
N GLU A 161 -0.58 -20.54 -22.42
CA GLU A 161 -1.56 -21.04 -23.37
C GLU A 161 -2.98 -20.73 -22.88
N ALA A 162 -3.83 -20.32 -23.80
CA ALA A 162 -5.25 -20.10 -23.52
C ALA A 162 -6.02 -21.43 -23.63
N PRO A 163 -6.88 -21.78 -22.64
CA PRO A 163 -7.76 -22.92 -22.76
C PRO A 163 -8.80 -22.69 -23.87
N PRO A 164 -9.48 -23.76 -24.37
CA PRO A 164 -10.51 -23.63 -25.41
C PRO A 164 -11.56 -22.58 -25.06
N GLY A 165 -11.80 -21.64 -25.98
CA GLY A 165 -12.75 -20.53 -25.79
C GLY A 165 -12.17 -19.27 -25.15
N ALA A 166 -10.93 -19.31 -24.65
CA ALA A 166 -10.18 -18.14 -24.20
C ALA A 166 -9.24 -17.63 -25.31
N ARG A 167 -8.75 -16.39 -25.14
CA ARG A 167 -7.74 -15.79 -26.05
C ARG A 167 -6.50 -15.42 -25.26
N THR A 168 -5.35 -15.41 -25.92
CA THR A 168 -4.12 -14.94 -25.27
C THR A 168 -4.04 -13.41 -25.31
N PHE A 169 -3.38 -12.86 -24.31
CA PHE A 169 -3.08 -11.42 -24.26
C PHE A 169 -2.26 -10.98 -25.49
N ALA A 170 -1.30 -11.80 -25.90
CA ALA A 170 -0.47 -11.54 -27.07
C ALA A 170 -1.26 -11.47 -28.38
N GLU A 171 -2.26 -12.34 -28.59
CA GLU A 171 -3.15 -12.28 -29.76
C GLU A 171 -4.00 -11.01 -29.81
N LEU A 172 -4.44 -10.52 -28.64
CA LEU A 172 -5.29 -9.34 -28.55
C LEU A 172 -4.52 -8.03 -28.69
N VAL A 173 -3.36 -7.96 -28.09
CA VAL A 173 -2.53 -6.75 -28.07
C VAL A 173 -1.57 -6.68 -29.25
N GLY A 174 -0.91 -7.80 -29.58
CA GLY A 174 0.10 -7.85 -30.62
C GLY A 174 1.22 -6.82 -30.44
N GLU A 175 1.69 -6.29 -31.58
CA GLU A 175 2.62 -5.15 -31.63
C GLU A 175 1.88 -3.94 -32.23
N PRO A 176 1.20 -3.13 -31.39
CA PRO A 176 0.36 -2.06 -31.89
C PRO A 176 1.21 -0.90 -32.46
N GLY A 177 0.83 -0.45 -33.65
CA GLY A 177 1.46 0.65 -34.35
C GLY A 177 1.14 2.02 -33.73
N PRO A 178 1.73 3.10 -34.31
CA PRO A 178 1.52 4.46 -33.84
C PRO A 178 0.09 4.98 -34.01
N GLU A 179 -0.73 4.30 -34.82
CA GLU A 179 -2.15 4.61 -35.05
C GLU A 179 -3.07 4.13 -33.93
N ALA A 180 -2.58 3.32 -32.96
CA ALA A 180 -3.39 2.84 -31.85
C ALA A 180 -4.02 4.00 -31.07
N ARG A 181 -5.33 3.93 -30.88
CA ARG A 181 -6.14 4.96 -30.22
C ARG A 181 -7.03 4.32 -29.15
N LEU A 182 -7.29 5.08 -28.11
CA LEU A 182 -8.26 4.69 -27.08
C LEU A 182 -9.69 4.77 -27.64
N PRO A 183 -10.59 3.85 -27.24
CA PRO A 183 -12.01 3.94 -27.59
C PRO A 183 -12.60 5.23 -26.98
N GLU A 184 -13.62 5.79 -27.62
CA GLU A 184 -14.29 6.99 -27.09
C GLU A 184 -15.12 6.64 -25.84
N VAL A 185 -14.90 7.39 -24.76
CA VAL A 185 -15.69 7.34 -23.52
C VAL A 185 -15.52 8.65 -22.76
N GLU A 186 -16.60 9.18 -22.25
CA GLU A 186 -16.58 10.31 -21.31
C GLU A 186 -16.36 9.81 -19.88
N LEU A 187 -15.37 10.38 -19.18
CA LEU A 187 -15.04 10.06 -17.80
C LEU A 187 -15.17 11.32 -16.93
N SER A 188 -15.78 11.14 -15.77
CA SER A 188 -15.86 12.14 -14.70
C SER A 188 -14.93 11.73 -13.54
N PRO A 189 -14.41 12.69 -12.77
CA PRO A 189 -13.66 12.40 -11.54
C PRO A 189 -14.44 11.52 -10.55
N GLU A 190 -15.75 11.63 -10.53
CA GLU A 190 -16.62 10.89 -9.58
C GLU A 190 -17.06 9.52 -10.11
N ASP A 191 -16.74 9.17 -11.36
CA ASP A 191 -17.05 7.85 -11.87
C ASP A 191 -16.30 6.76 -11.09
N PRO A 192 -16.94 5.61 -10.81
CA PRO A 192 -16.26 4.43 -10.28
C PRO A 192 -15.08 4.00 -11.16
N ALA A 193 -13.94 3.74 -10.55
CA ALA A 193 -12.71 3.38 -11.26
C ALA A 193 -12.16 2.03 -10.83
N THR A 194 -12.16 1.74 -9.52
CA THR A 194 -11.48 0.54 -9.02
C THR A 194 -12.27 -0.13 -7.90
N ILE A 195 -12.15 -1.47 -7.80
CA ILE A 195 -12.58 -2.24 -6.64
C ILE A 195 -11.38 -3.04 -6.14
N PHE A 196 -10.76 -2.59 -5.05
CA PHE A 196 -9.70 -3.33 -4.36
C PHE A 196 -10.27 -4.08 -3.17
N TYR A 197 -9.99 -5.38 -3.08
CA TYR A 197 -10.47 -6.20 -1.98
C TYR A 197 -9.58 -6.09 -0.74
N THR A 198 -10.20 -5.75 0.40
CA THR A 198 -9.52 -5.71 1.70
C THR A 198 -9.49 -7.10 2.32
N SER A 199 -8.44 -7.39 3.08
CA SER A 199 -8.40 -8.58 3.93
C SER A 199 -9.29 -8.35 5.16
N GLY A 200 -10.60 -8.51 4.99
CA GLY A 200 -11.57 -8.36 6.09
C GLY A 200 -11.25 -9.30 7.26
N THR A 201 -11.41 -8.80 8.47
CA THR A 201 -11.17 -9.59 9.69
C THR A 201 -12.40 -10.37 10.18
N THR A 202 -13.56 -10.11 9.56
CA THR A 202 -14.87 -10.60 10.00
C THR A 202 -15.57 -11.47 8.95
N GLY A 203 -14.84 -12.14 8.05
CA GLY A 203 -15.44 -12.98 7.00
C GLY A 203 -14.84 -12.79 5.63
N HIS A 204 -15.68 -12.70 4.60
CA HIS A 204 -15.21 -12.47 3.23
C HIS A 204 -14.61 -11.08 3.04
N PRO A 205 -13.61 -10.92 2.14
CA PRO A 205 -13.05 -9.62 1.78
C PRO A 205 -14.13 -8.65 1.28
N LYS A 206 -13.96 -7.35 1.59
CA LYS A 206 -14.85 -6.29 1.10
C LYS A 206 -14.19 -5.58 -0.07
N GLY A 207 -14.94 -5.33 -1.13
CA GLY A 207 -14.49 -4.56 -2.28
C GLY A 207 -14.54 -3.06 -1.99
N ALA A 208 -13.41 -2.40 -1.83
CA ALA A 208 -13.29 -0.95 -1.65
C ALA A 208 -13.46 -0.25 -3.01
N LEU A 209 -14.54 0.52 -3.17
CA LEU A 209 -14.90 1.19 -4.42
C LEU A 209 -14.25 2.57 -4.47
N GLY A 210 -13.24 2.72 -5.31
CA GLY A 210 -12.57 3.99 -5.56
C GLY A 210 -13.05 4.67 -6.84
N SER A 211 -13.06 6.01 -6.83
CA SER A 211 -13.37 6.84 -8.00
C SER A 211 -12.12 7.19 -8.82
N HIS A 212 -12.32 7.76 -10.01
CA HIS A 212 -11.23 8.34 -10.79
C HIS A 212 -10.55 9.51 -10.06
N ARG A 213 -11.28 10.28 -9.25
CA ARG A 213 -10.72 11.33 -8.37
C ARG A 213 -9.71 10.72 -7.40
N ASN A 214 -10.10 9.67 -6.65
CA ASN A 214 -9.20 9.02 -5.70
C ASN A 214 -7.89 8.59 -6.38
N LEU A 215 -7.99 7.99 -7.57
CA LEU A 215 -6.85 7.55 -8.36
C LEU A 215 -5.95 8.72 -8.78
N GLY A 216 -6.52 9.82 -9.27
CA GLY A 216 -5.79 11.02 -9.72
C GLY A 216 -5.09 11.77 -8.58
N GLN A 217 -5.66 11.74 -7.36
CA GLN A 217 -5.09 12.40 -6.19
C GLN A 217 -3.84 11.68 -5.64
N SER A 218 -3.78 10.37 -5.78
CA SER A 218 -2.73 9.54 -5.17
C SER A 218 -1.31 9.91 -5.61
N PRO A 219 -0.97 10.05 -6.91
CA PRO A 219 0.39 10.43 -7.32
C PRO A 219 0.81 11.82 -6.82
N MET A 220 -0.14 12.76 -6.75
CA MET A 220 0.11 14.10 -6.19
C MET A 220 0.41 14.04 -4.70
N THR A 221 -0.34 13.24 -3.95
CA THR A 221 -0.14 13.05 -2.51
C THR A 221 1.23 12.47 -2.19
N VAL A 222 1.67 11.45 -2.96
CA VAL A 222 3.00 10.85 -2.81
C VAL A 222 4.10 11.85 -3.18
N ALA A 223 3.93 12.56 -4.30
CA ALA A 223 4.90 13.57 -4.75
C ALA A 223 5.02 14.73 -3.76
N TYR A 224 3.89 15.21 -3.22
CA TYR A 224 3.87 16.23 -2.17
C TYR A 224 4.65 15.80 -0.92
N GLY A 225 4.39 14.60 -0.40
CA GLY A 225 5.10 14.07 0.77
C GLY A 225 6.61 14.02 0.57
N LEU A 226 7.05 13.63 -0.63
CA LEU A 226 8.46 13.61 -1.00
C LEU A 226 9.06 15.03 -1.07
N MET A 227 8.36 15.97 -1.73
CA MET A 227 8.85 17.35 -1.85
C MET A 227 8.86 18.06 -0.49
N ARG A 228 7.89 17.77 0.39
CA ARG A 228 7.91 18.22 1.78
C ARG A 228 9.16 17.75 2.51
N ALA A 229 9.49 16.45 2.42
CA ALA A 229 10.70 15.89 3.04
C ALA A 229 12.00 16.51 2.49
N VAL A 230 12.05 16.79 1.18
CA VAL A 230 13.16 17.48 0.52
C VAL A 230 13.31 18.92 1.05
N ALA A 231 12.22 19.67 1.12
CA ALA A 231 12.20 21.05 1.62
C ALA A 231 12.59 21.14 3.11
N MET A 232 12.07 20.22 3.94
CA MET A 232 12.43 20.12 5.36
C MET A 232 13.92 19.78 5.56
N ALA A 233 14.53 19.05 4.62
CA ALA A 233 15.97 18.79 4.60
C ALA A 233 16.81 19.98 4.07
N GLY A 234 16.18 21.10 3.73
CA GLY A 234 16.86 22.28 3.17
C GLY A 234 17.45 22.05 1.77
N LYS A 235 16.95 21.05 1.05
CA LYS A 235 17.41 20.74 -0.33
C LYS A 235 16.55 21.45 -1.37
N ASP A 236 17.13 21.64 -2.56
CA ASP A 236 16.42 22.25 -3.68
C ASP A 236 15.30 21.33 -4.20
N ILE A 237 14.07 21.85 -4.22
CA ILE A 237 12.87 21.14 -4.67
C ILE A 237 12.92 20.92 -6.21
N ALA A 238 13.42 21.91 -6.97
CA ALA A 238 13.47 21.83 -8.43
C ALA A 238 14.48 20.77 -8.87
N ASP A 239 15.64 20.70 -8.23
CA ASP A 239 16.64 19.66 -8.47
C ASP A 239 16.07 18.27 -8.16
N ALA A 240 15.38 18.13 -7.02
CA ALA A 240 14.78 16.86 -6.62
C ALA A 240 13.63 16.42 -7.54
N ALA A 241 12.84 17.37 -8.03
CA ALA A 241 11.74 17.11 -8.98
C ALA A 241 12.27 16.74 -10.37
N GLY A 242 13.42 17.32 -10.79
CA GLY A 242 14.07 17.03 -12.08
C GLY A 242 14.76 15.66 -12.15
N GLN A 243 15.01 15.02 -11.02
CA GLN A 243 15.69 13.72 -10.99
C GLN A 243 14.74 12.58 -11.38
N ARG A 244 15.10 11.86 -12.46
CA ARG A 244 14.39 10.66 -12.87
C ARG A 244 14.64 9.54 -11.86
N ARG A 245 13.56 8.91 -11.41
CA ARG A 245 13.61 7.79 -10.46
C ARG A 245 13.44 6.46 -11.17
N MET A 246 14.26 5.46 -10.77
CA MET A 246 14.05 4.05 -11.09
C MET A 246 13.57 3.38 -9.79
N THR A 247 12.32 2.96 -9.76
CA THR A 247 11.67 2.43 -8.55
C THR A 247 11.58 0.92 -8.61
N LEU A 248 12.20 0.21 -7.65
CA LEU A 248 11.97 -1.22 -7.46
C LEU A 248 10.68 -1.44 -6.66
N LEU A 249 9.73 -2.13 -7.28
CA LEU A 249 8.47 -2.50 -6.65
C LEU A 249 8.61 -3.85 -5.95
N THR A 250 8.54 -3.85 -4.63
CA THR A 250 8.70 -5.07 -3.81
C THR A 250 7.38 -5.63 -3.27
N VAL A 251 6.27 -4.94 -3.57
CA VAL A 251 4.90 -5.33 -3.15
C VAL A 251 4.04 -5.62 -4.38
N PRO A 252 2.93 -6.37 -4.22
CA PRO A 252 2.06 -6.69 -5.34
C PRO A 252 1.32 -5.47 -5.91
N LEU A 253 1.12 -5.43 -7.23
CA LEU A 253 0.30 -4.44 -7.93
C LEU A 253 -1.19 -4.53 -7.58
N PHE A 254 -1.68 -5.71 -7.19
CA PHE A 254 -3.06 -5.88 -6.73
C PHE A 254 -3.32 -5.34 -5.31
N HIS A 255 -2.35 -4.70 -4.70
CA HIS A 255 -2.48 -3.88 -3.49
C HIS A 255 -2.33 -2.40 -3.81
N VAL A 256 -3.10 -1.57 -3.10
CA VAL A 256 -3.10 -0.12 -3.29
C VAL A 256 -1.71 0.51 -3.15
N THR A 257 -0.84 -0.03 -2.31
CA THR A 257 0.56 0.44 -2.19
C THR A 257 1.32 0.27 -3.50
N GLY A 258 1.25 -0.90 -4.11
CA GLY A 258 1.91 -1.17 -5.39
C GLY A 258 1.28 -0.38 -6.53
N CYS A 259 -0.05 -0.36 -6.60
CA CYS A 259 -0.78 0.31 -7.66
C CYS A 259 -0.71 1.84 -7.53
N PHE A 260 -1.10 2.39 -6.38
CA PHE A 260 -1.25 3.84 -6.26
C PHE A 260 0.02 4.55 -5.79
N SER A 261 0.76 4.00 -4.81
CA SER A 261 1.98 4.68 -4.34
C SER A 261 3.17 4.49 -5.29
N ALA A 262 3.24 3.40 -6.07
CA ALA A 262 4.34 3.16 -6.99
C ALA A 262 3.95 3.38 -8.46
N LEU A 263 2.98 2.61 -9.00
CA LEU A 263 2.66 2.64 -10.42
C LEU A 263 2.14 4.01 -10.87
N THR A 264 1.06 4.53 -10.26
CA THR A 264 0.48 5.81 -10.71
C THR A 264 1.44 6.98 -10.49
N THR A 265 2.25 6.93 -9.42
CA THR A 265 3.31 7.93 -9.18
C THR A 265 4.40 7.88 -10.26
N THR A 266 4.78 6.68 -10.70
CA THR A 266 5.75 6.51 -11.80
C THR A 266 5.18 7.01 -13.12
N MET A 267 3.90 6.72 -13.42
CA MET A 267 3.19 7.25 -14.59
C MET A 267 3.18 8.79 -14.61
N PHE A 268 2.93 9.41 -13.47
CA PHE A 268 2.86 10.85 -13.33
C PHE A 268 4.24 11.51 -13.47
N SER A 269 5.27 10.96 -12.83
CA SER A 269 6.59 11.56 -12.70
C SER A 269 7.56 11.26 -13.86
N GLY A 270 7.24 10.32 -14.76
CA GLY A 270 8.13 9.88 -15.84
C GLY A 270 9.33 9.05 -15.37
N GLY A 271 9.22 8.46 -14.20
CA GLY A 271 10.19 7.50 -13.67
C GLY A 271 10.17 6.16 -14.42
N GLY A 272 10.93 5.18 -13.92
CA GLY A 272 10.84 3.79 -14.35
C GLY A 272 10.41 2.90 -13.18
N LEU A 273 9.66 1.84 -13.46
CA LEU A 273 9.19 0.86 -12.50
C LEU A 273 9.79 -0.51 -12.80
N VAL A 274 10.64 -0.99 -11.90
CA VAL A 274 11.26 -2.32 -11.99
C VAL A 274 10.37 -3.30 -11.25
N LEU A 275 9.84 -4.28 -11.96
CA LEU A 275 8.91 -5.28 -11.47
C LEU A 275 9.62 -6.58 -11.10
N MET A 276 9.11 -7.23 -10.06
CA MET A 276 9.49 -8.59 -9.66
C MET A 276 8.22 -9.45 -9.61
N TYR A 277 8.29 -10.68 -10.13
CA TYR A 277 7.17 -11.64 -10.04
C TYR A 277 6.69 -11.82 -8.60
N LYS A 278 7.65 -12.00 -7.69
CA LYS A 278 7.47 -12.04 -6.24
C LYS A 278 8.71 -11.48 -5.56
N TRP A 279 8.58 -11.07 -4.32
CA TRP A 279 9.72 -10.63 -3.55
C TRP A 279 10.77 -11.75 -3.39
N ASP A 280 12.01 -11.42 -3.70
CA ASP A 280 13.20 -12.23 -3.50
C ASP A 280 14.38 -11.28 -3.26
N PRO A 281 15.01 -11.28 -2.07
CA PRO A 281 16.06 -10.34 -1.74
C PRO A 281 17.32 -10.50 -2.60
N ALA A 282 17.66 -11.72 -3.04
CA ALA A 282 18.79 -11.93 -3.94
C ALA A 282 18.53 -11.35 -5.33
N GLN A 283 17.32 -11.52 -5.86
CA GLN A 283 16.92 -10.91 -7.11
C GLN A 283 16.86 -9.37 -6.98
N ALA A 284 16.35 -8.85 -5.85
CA ALA A 284 16.31 -7.42 -5.60
C ALA A 284 17.70 -6.77 -5.63
N LEU A 285 18.71 -7.39 -4.99
CA LEU A 285 20.10 -6.92 -5.02
C LEU A 285 20.63 -6.81 -6.46
N ARG A 286 20.44 -7.87 -7.27
CA ARG A 286 20.84 -7.87 -8.69
C ARG A 286 20.13 -6.78 -9.50
N LEU A 287 18.83 -6.60 -9.30
CA LEU A 287 18.04 -5.59 -10.00
C LEU A 287 18.44 -4.16 -9.60
N ILE A 288 18.73 -3.91 -8.32
CA ILE A 288 19.20 -2.60 -7.86
C ILE A 288 20.50 -2.22 -8.58
N GLU A 289 21.44 -3.13 -8.66
CA GLU A 289 22.71 -2.92 -9.34
C GLU A 289 22.53 -2.75 -10.86
N ARG A 290 21.85 -3.70 -11.52
CA ARG A 290 21.70 -3.77 -12.98
C ARG A 290 20.91 -2.57 -13.52
N GLU A 291 19.78 -2.25 -12.91
CA GLU A 291 18.88 -1.19 -13.39
C GLU A 291 19.16 0.17 -12.75
N ARG A 292 20.22 0.28 -11.94
CA ARG A 292 20.59 1.50 -11.23
C ARG A 292 19.38 2.07 -10.45
N VAL A 293 18.70 1.20 -9.72
CA VAL A 293 17.51 1.57 -8.93
C VAL A 293 17.84 2.67 -7.95
N THR A 294 17.03 3.73 -7.96
CA THR A 294 17.20 4.88 -7.06
C THR A 294 16.28 4.86 -5.87
N THR A 295 15.14 4.16 -5.99
CA THR A 295 14.10 4.11 -4.96
C THR A 295 13.60 2.67 -4.80
N MET A 296 13.48 2.21 -3.57
CA MET A 296 12.79 0.95 -3.25
C MET A 296 11.51 1.27 -2.47
N ILE A 297 10.38 0.72 -2.93
CA ILE A 297 9.07 0.88 -2.24
C ILE A 297 8.55 -0.50 -1.85
N GLY A 298 8.20 -0.64 -0.57
CA GLY A 298 7.70 -1.91 -0.06
C GLY A 298 7.16 -1.85 1.36
N VAL A 299 7.35 -2.95 2.07
CA VAL A 299 7.04 -3.07 3.50
C VAL A 299 8.33 -3.14 4.32
N PRO A 300 8.30 -2.82 5.62
CA PRO A 300 9.49 -2.84 6.47
C PRO A 300 10.30 -4.14 6.39
N THR A 301 9.61 -5.29 6.29
CA THR A 301 10.23 -6.61 6.16
C THR A 301 11.11 -6.74 4.90
N ASN A 302 10.73 -6.11 3.78
CA ASN A 302 11.55 -6.17 2.56
C ASN A 302 12.91 -5.48 2.76
N ALA A 303 12.92 -4.30 3.38
CA ALA A 303 14.17 -3.60 3.70
C ALA A 303 15.04 -4.41 4.69
N TRP A 304 14.41 -5.02 5.68
CA TRP A 304 15.08 -5.89 6.64
C TRP A 304 15.75 -7.08 5.96
N GLN A 305 15.01 -7.84 5.15
CA GLN A 305 15.49 -9.03 4.43
C GLN A 305 16.58 -8.68 3.42
N LEU A 306 16.46 -7.54 2.71
CA LEU A 306 17.49 -7.07 1.79
C LEU A 306 18.84 -6.91 2.49
N MET A 307 18.87 -6.21 3.63
CA MET A 307 20.09 -5.96 4.40
C MET A 307 20.60 -7.19 5.17
N SER A 308 19.75 -8.20 5.36
CA SER A 308 20.13 -9.47 6.00
C SER A 308 20.69 -10.49 5.01
N HIS A 309 20.58 -10.24 3.70
CA HIS A 309 21.02 -11.20 2.70
C HIS A 309 22.55 -11.35 2.71
N PRO A 310 23.11 -12.58 2.65
CA PRO A 310 24.56 -12.83 2.69
C PRO A 310 25.35 -12.10 1.59
N ASP A 311 24.70 -11.84 0.46
CA ASP A 311 25.33 -11.17 -0.69
C ASP A 311 25.14 -9.66 -0.69
N PHE A 312 24.52 -9.08 0.35
CA PHE A 312 24.25 -7.63 0.43
C PHE A 312 25.50 -6.77 0.13
N ALA A 313 26.63 -7.12 0.74
CA ALA A 313 27.89 -6.40 0.58
C ALA A 313 28.61 -6.67 -0.75
N LYS A 314 28.11 -7.63 -1.58
CA LYS A 314 28.72 -7.98 -2.87
C LYS A 314 28.16 -7.16 -4.04
N HIS A 315 27.05 -6.46 -3.84
CA HIS A 315 26.36 -5.69 -4.87
C HIS A 315 26.61 -4.19 -4.76
N ASP A 316 26.67 -3.51 -5.89
CA ASP A 316 26.73 -2.04 -5.95
C ASP A 316 25.33 -1.42 -5.73
N LEU A 317 25.07 -0.97 -4.52
CA LEU A 317 23.83 -0.28 -4.13
C LEU A 317 23.99 1.25 -4.11
N SER A 318 25.03 1.80 -4.74
CA SER A 318 25.34 3.23 -4.71
C SER A 318 24.24 4.10 -5.33
N SER A 319 23.47 3.56 -6.28
CA SER A 319 22.35 4.24 -6.93
C SER A 319 21.12 4.37 -6.02
N LEU A 320 20.94 3.48 -5.03
CA LEU A 320 19.77 3.47 -4.16
C LEU A 320 19.82 4.66 -3.19
N ASN A 321 18.96 5.65 -3.40
CA ASN A 321 18.92 6.90 -2.64
C ASN A 321 17.78 6.96 -1.62
N THR A 322 16.70 6.21 -1.87
CA THR A 322 15.47 6.28 -1.07
C THR A 322 14.94 4.88 -0.75
N LEU A 323 14.60 4.66 0.52
CA LEU A 323 13.82 3.51 0.97
C LEU A 323 12.49 4.01 1.55
N GLY A 324 11.40 3.74 0.84
CA GLY A 324 10.04 4.02 1.29
C GLY A 324 9.35 2.72 1.71
N TYR A 325 8.68 2.75 2.83
CA TYR A 325 7.88 1.62 3.27
C TYR A 325 6.58 2.07 3.96
N GLY A 326 5.65 1.15 4.08
CA GLY A 326 4.36 1.38 4.71
C GLY A 326 3.53 0.11 4.76
N GLY A 327 2.26 0.23 5.15
CA GLY A 327 1.32 -0.90 5.22
C GLY A 327 1.52 -1.84 6.41
N ALA A 328 2.60 -1.67 7.17
CA ALA A 328 2.88 -2.37 8.42
C ALA A 328 3.69 -1.47 9.36
N PRO A 329 3.63 -1.69 10.69
CA PRO A 329 4.51 -1.00 11.63
C PRO A 329 5.99 -1.27 11.30
N ALA A 330 6.82 -0.21 11.38
CA ALA A 330 8.26 -0.32 11.21
C ALA A 330 8.94 -0.41 12.58
N PRO A 331 9.67 -1.50 12.89
CA PRO A 331 10.41 -1.59 14.13
C PRO A 331 11.47 -0.47 14.22
N PRO A 332 11.68 0.17 15.38
CA PRO A 332 12.71 1.21 15.56
C PRO A 332 14.10 0.77 15.09
N LYS A 333 14.49 -0.47 15.37
CA LYS A 333 15.75 -1.09 14.92
C LYS A 333 15.93 -1.10 13.39
N LEU A 334 14.85 -1.02 12.60
CA LEU A 334 14.97 -0.99 11.14
C LEU A 334 15.67 0.29 10.69
N LEU A 335 15.28 1.44 11.24
CA LEU A 335 15.89 2.72 10.91
C LEU A 335 17.38 2.77 11.31
N GLU A 336 17.73 2.27 12.50
CA GLU A 336 19.11 2.14 12.95
C GLU A 336 19.92 1.27 11.97
N ARG A 337 19.37 0.15 11.56
CA ARG A 337 19.99 -0.77 10.61
C ARG A 337 20.17 -0.15 9.22
N ILE A 338 19.17 0.58 8.72
CA ILE A 338 19.28 1.33 7.46
C ILE A 338 20.40 2.37 7.57
N THR A 339 20.44 3.14 8.65
CA THR A 339 21.46 4.17 8.86
C THR A 339 22.86 3.58 8.91
N ALA A 340 23.03 2.40 9.51
CA ALA A 340 24.32 1.72 9.61
C ALA A 340 24.80 1.11 8.28
N ASN A 341 23.89 0.49 7.52
CA ASN A 341 24.26 -0.24 6.29
C ASN A 341 24.13 0.59 5.00
N LEU A 342 23.25 1.59 5.00
CA LEU A 342 22.97 2.46 3.88
C LEU A 342 22.99 3.93 4.35
N PRO A 343 24.15 4.45 4.81
CA PRO A 343 24.25 5.80 5.34
C PRO A 343 23.82 6.84 4.30
N GLN A 344 23.22 7.95 4.79
CA GLN A 344 22.77 9.09 3.97
C GLN A 344 21.61 8.78 3.01
N ARG A 345 20.95 7.62 3.11
CA ARG A 345 19.74 7.32 2.33
C ARG A 345 18.53 7.99 2.97
N ALA A 346 17.68 8.56 2.12
CA ALA A 346 16.41 9.07 2.57
C ALA A 346 15.48 7.90 2.94
N THR A 347 14.88 7.98 4.11
CA THR A 347 13.90 7.00 4.55
C THR A 347 12.55 7.66 4.75
N SER A 348 11.49 6.92 4.46
CA SER A 348 10.12 7.39 4.68
C SER A 348 9.21 6.24 5.10
N ASN A 349 8.25 6.56 5.96
CA ASN A 349 7.16 5.69 6.37
C ASN A 349 5.83 6.31 5.96
N GLY A 350 4.99 5.53 5.28
CA GLY A 350 3.68 5.96 4.82
C GLY A 350 2.57 5.18 5.52
N TYR A 351 1.59 5.90 6.06
CA TYR A 351 0.37 5.34 6.59
C TYR A 351 -0.79 5.55 5.61
N GLY A 352 -1.56 4.50 5.48
CA GLY A 352 -2.78 4.47 4.70
C GLY A 352 -3.32 3.06 4.59
N MET A 353 -4.44 2.94 3.94
CA MET A 353 -5.16 1.68 3.82
C MET A 353 -5.85 1.63 2.45
N THR A 354 -6.53 0.53 2.16
CA THR A 354 -7.27 0.42 0.89
C THR A 354 -8.34 1.51 0.78
N GLU A 355 -8.96 1.83 1.89
CA GLU A 355 -10.02 2.83 2.03
C GLU A 355 -9.51 4.28 1.87
N THR A 356 -8.20 4.51 1.94
CA THR A 356 -7.56 5.82 1.66
C THR A 356 -6.79 5.85 0.34
N THR A 357 -7.03 4.89 -0.56
CA THR A 357 -6.33 4.82 -1.85
C THR A 357 -4.80 4.92 -1.67
N ALA A 358 -4.27 4.11 -0.76
CA ALA A 358 -2.90 4.06 -0.24
C ALA A 358 -2.60 5.21 0.76
N LEU A 359 -1.79 6.19 0.38
CA LEU A 359 -1.19 7.16 1.30
C LEU A 359 -2.18 8.25 1.78
N ALA A 360 -2.28 8.44 3.08
CA ALA A 360 -3.00 9.55 3.72
C ALA A 360 -2.06 10.42 4.58
N ILE A 361 -1.19 9.78 5.35
CA ILE A 361 -0.28 10.40 6.31
C ILE A 361 1.14 9.92 6.01
N GLY A 362 2.12 10.80 6.04
CA GLY A 362 3.49 10.44 5.69
C GLY A 362 4.53 11.06 6.58
N ASN A 363 5.56 10.27 6.90
CA ASN A 363 6.74 10.68 7.63
C ASN A 363 7.99 10.43 6.79
N GLY A 364 8.83 11.43 6.60
CA GLY A 364 10.01 11.27 5.76
C GLY A 364 11.10 12.30 6.02
N GLY A 365 12.32 11.96 5.61
CA GLY A 365 13.48 12.84 5.76
C GLY A 365 13.79 13.16 7.23
N PRO A 366 14.08 14.44 7.56
CA PRO A 366 14.44 14.83 8.93
C PRO A 366 13.37 14.50 9.99
N ASP A 367 12.09 14.61 9.62
CA ASP A 367 10.98 14.29 10.51
C ASP A 367 11.00 12.82 10.93
N TYR A 368 11.23 11.92 9.97
CA TYR A 368 11.29 10.50 10.28
C TYR A 368 12.51 10.11 11.09
N LEU A 369 13.65 10.79 10.88
CA LEU A 369 14.84 10.57 11.69
C LEU A 369 14.67 11.03 13.15
N SER A 370 13.89 12.10 13.36
CA SER A 370 13.66 12.65 14.71
C SER A 370 12.46 12.00 15.43
N ARG A 371 11.48 11.46 14.68
CA ARG A 371 10.24 10.85 15.18
C ARG A 371 9.96 9.52 14.48
N PRO A 372 10.81 8.49 14.67
CA PRO A 372 10.69 7.22 13.93
C PRO A 372 9.45 6.39 14.30
N ASP A 373 8.84 6.65 15.42
CA ASP A 373 7.62 6.04 15.95
C ASP A 373 6.33 6.72 15.45
N SER A 374 6.44 7.92 14.85
CA SER A 374 5.32 8.60 14.22
C SER A 374 5.08 8.13 12.79
N ILE A 375 3.81 8.05 12.39
CA ILE A 375 3.43 7.91 10.96
C ILE A 375 3.49 9.24 10.21
N GLY A 376 3.79 10.35 10.90
CA GLY A 376 4.02 11.67 10.33
C GLY A 376 2.83 12.60 10.36
N LEU A 377 2.79 13.50 9.39
CA LEU A 377 1.75 14.51 9.23
C LEU A 377 0.79 14.13 8.11
N PRO A 378 -0.50 14.46 8.23
CA PRO A 378 -1.44 14.36 7.11
C PRO A 378 -0.94 15.12 5.87
N SER A 379 -1.31 14.65 4.70
CA SER A 379 -1.10 15.40 3.47
C SER A 379 -1.94 16.70 3.49
N ALA A 380 -1.52 17.75 2.79
CA ALA A 380 -2.20 19.05 2.82
C ALA A 380 -3.69 19.00 2.38
N VAL A 381 -4.12 17.94 1.69
CA VAL A 381 -5.51 17.72 1.29
C VAL A 381 -6.24 16.69 2.16
N VAL A 382 -5.62 16.23 3.23
CA VAL A 382 -6.16 15.21 4.13
C VAL A 382 -6.33 15.80 5.52
N ASP A 383 -7.53 15.66 6.07
CA ASP A 383 -7.81 15.96 7.47
C ASP A 383 -7.70 14.68 8.31
N ALA A 384 -7.12 14.80 9.50
CA ALA A 384 -7.05 13.73 10.48
C ALA A 384 -7.46 14.24 11.87
N ARG A 385 -8.25 13.44 12.57
CA ARG A 385 -8.64 13.68 13.96
C ARG A 385 -8.70 12.37 14.73
N VAL A 386 -8.63 12.47 16.04
CA VAL A 386 -8.82 11.34 16.96
C VAL A 386 -10.13 11.56 17.71
N VAL A 387 -10.95 10.52 17.78
CA VAL A 387 -12.27 10.61 18.41
C VAL A 387 -12.44 9.56 19.52
N ASP A 388 -13.30 9.87 20.47
CA ASP A 388 -13.76 8.95 21.49
C ASP A 388 -14.81 7.95 20.93
N PRO A 389 -15.30 6.96 21.73
CA PRO A 389 -16.33 6.04 21.28
C PRO A 389 -17.69 6.69 20.97
N ALA A 390 -17.94 7.93 21.41
CA ALA A 390 -19.13 8.70 21.06
C ALA A 390 -18.97 9.47 19.73
N GLY A 391 -17.76 9.50 19.18
CA GLY A 391 -17.43 10.21 17.93
C GLY A 391 -17.01 11.67 18.14
N GLU A 392 -16.83 12.09 19.38
CA GLU A 392 -16.38 13.45 19.72
C GLU A 392 -14.85 13.55 19.61
N GLU A 393 -14.37 14.67 19.08
CA GLU A 393 -12.93 14.90 18.88
C GLU A 393 -12.22 15.07 20.23
N LEU A 394 -11.15 14.28 20.42
CA LEU A 394 -10.32 14.32 21.62
C LEU A 394 -9.24 15.41 21.55
N PRO A 395 -8.84 15.97 22.72
CA PRO A 395 -7.68 16.86 22.82
C PRO A 395 -6.39 16.23 22.30
N ARG A 396 -5.43 17.07 21.92
CA ARG A 396 -4.10 16.62 21.53
C ARG A 396 -3.44 15.79 22.63
N GLY A 397 -2.76 14.71 22.24
CA GLY A 397 -2.09 13.78 23.13
C GLY A 397 -2.97 12.65 23.67
N GLU A 398 -4.29 12.76 23.62
CA GLU A 398 -5.20 11.70 24.03
C GLU A 398 -5.34 10.62 22.97
N VAL A 399 -5.60 9.38 23.43
CA VAL A 399 -5.72 8.20 22.57
C VAL A 399 -7.18 7.91 22.27
N GLY A 400 -7.51 7.78 20.99
CA GLY A 400 -8.83 7.40 20.50
C GLY A 400 -8.76 6.84 19.09
N GLU A 401 -9.89 6.66 18.41
CA GLU A 401 -9.93 6.19 17.04
C GLU A 401 -9.48 7.27 16.07
N LEU A 402 -8.53 6.92 15.18
CA LEU A 402 -8.12 7.80 14.08
C LEU A 402 -9.21 7.85 13.02
N CYS A 403 -9.67 9.06 12.72
CA CYS A 403 -10.57 9.33 11.61
C CYS A 403 -9.87 10.19 10.55
N VAL A 404 -10.10 9.86 9.27
CA VAL A 404 -9.49 10.52 8.12
C VAL A 404 -10.55 11.02 7.15
N ARG A 405 -10.36 12.21 6.59
CA ARG A 405 -11.21 12.80 5.56
C ARG A 405 -10.32 13.40 4.47
N GLY A 406 -10.67 13.17 3.20
CA GLY A 406 -9.92 13.73 2.09
C GLY A 406 -10.34 13.14 0.74
N PRO A 407 -9.81 13.68 -0.37
CA PRO A 407 -10.17 13.29 -1.72
C PRO A 407 -9.61 11.90 -2.09
N ASN A 408 -8.76 11.34 -1.26
CA ASN A 408 -8.20 9.99 -1.35
C ASN A 408 -9.09 8.92 -0.68
N VAL A 409 -10.11 9.33 0.10
CA VAL A 409 -11.03 8.40 0.75
C VAL A 409 -12.00 7.85 -0.28
N ILE A 410 -12.18 6.53 -0.30
CA ILE A 410 -13.03 5.81 -1.26
C ILE A 410 -14.51 6.15 -1.13
N MET A 411 -15.29 5.80 -2.15
CA MET A 411 -16.74 6.03 -2.19
C MET A 411 -17.50 5.15 -1.18
N GLY A 412 -16.93 4.02 -0.76
CA GLY A 412 -17.54 3.04 0.13
C GLY A 412 -17.18 1.62 -0.26
N TYR A 413 -17.92 0.65 0.28
CA TYR A 413 -17.73 -0.76 -0.06
C TYR A 413 -18.77 -1.22 -1.09
N TRP A 414 -18.28 -1.85 -2.16
CA TRP A 414 -19.09 -2.39 -3.26
C TRP A 414 -20.19 -3.32 -2.73
N ASN A 415 -21.45 -3.02 -3.05
CA ASN A 415 -22.63 -3.80 -2.64
C ASN A 415 -22.73 -4.07 -1.13
N LYS A 416 -22.12 -3.24 -0.27
CA LYS A 416 -22.15 -3.38 1.19
C LYS A 416 -22.58 -2.06 1.85
N PRO A 417 -23.83 -1.60 1.67
CA PRO A 417 -24.28 -0.29 2.17
C PRO A 417 -24.21 -0.19 3.70
N GLN A 418 -24.49 -1.27 4.42
CA GLN A 418 -24.40 -1.26 5.88
C GLN A 418 -22.95 -1.06 6.34
N ALA A 419 -22.00 -1.87 5.82
CA ALA A 419 -20.58 -1.72 6.16
C ALA A 419 -20.04 -0.34 5.76
N THR A 420 -20.54 0.24 4.66
CA THR A 420 -20.21 1.60 4.26
C THR A 420 -20.70 2.61 5.29
N ALA A 421 -21.95 2.54 5.71
CA ALA A 421 -22.52 3.47 6.70
C ALA A 421 -21.84 3.36 8.08
N GLU A 422 -21.39 2.17 8.47
CA GLU A 422 -20.67 1.93 9.73
C GLU A 422 -19.23 2.47 9.69
N THR A 423 -18.60 2.50 8.50
CA THR A 423 -17.19 2.88 8.35
C THR A 423 -17.03 4.35 7.96
N PHE A 424 -17.96 4.90 7.19
CA PHE A 424 -17.91 6.29 6.70
C PHE A 424 -19.04 7.11 7.35
N VAL A 425 -18.71 7.77 8.46
CA VAL A 425 -19.68 8.51 9.28
C VAL A 425 -19.45 10.02 9.11
N ASN A 426 -20.48 10.75 8.70
CA ASN A 426 -20.44 12.21 8.53
C ASN A 426 -19.26 12.69 7.65
N GLY A 427 -18.92 11.95 6.59
CA GLY A 427 -17.81 12.27 5.68
C GLY A 427 -16.41 11.90 6.21
N TRP A 428 -16.33 11.24 7.35
CA TRP A 428 -15.08 10.73 7.93
C TRP A 428 -14.99 9.21 7.81
N LEU A 429 -13.83 8.73 7.39
CA LEU A 429 -13.45 7.33 7.45
C LEU A 429 -13.01 7.00 8.87
N HIS A 430 -13.70 6.12 9.54
CA HIS A 430 -13.29 5.48 10.79
C HIS A 430 -12.30 4.35 10.47
N THR A 431 -11.03 4.52 10.81
CA THR A 431 -9.95 3.62 10.36
C THR A 431 -9.90 2.30 11.13
N GLY A 432 -10.45 2.26 12.33
CA GLY A 432 -10.30 1.17 13.29
C GLY A 432 -8.89 1.10 13.89
N ASP A 433 -8.04 2.09 13.65
CA ASP A 433 -6.72 2.22 14.28
C ASP A 433 -6.81 3.22 15.43
N LEU A 434 -6.25 2.88 16.59
CA LEU A 434 -6.12 3.77 17.73
C LEU A 434 -4.86 4.61 17.57
N ALA A 435 -5.00 5.91 17.75
CA ALA A 435 -3.90 6.87 17.58
C ALA A 435 -3.98 8.02 18.59
N LYS A 436 -2.89 8.76 18.67
CA LYS A 436 -2.85 10.10 19.27
C LYS A 436 -2.21 11.08 18.29
N ILE A 437 -2.56 12.34 18.42
CA ILE A 437 -1.95 13.43 17.63
C ILE A 437 -1.29 14.39 18.62
N ASP A 438 0.00 14.70 18.43
CA ASP A 438 0.72 15.62 19.30
C ASP A 438 0.41 17.10 19.00
N GLU A 439 1.00 18.02 19.80
CA GLU A 439 0.80 19.46 19.65
C GLU A 439 1.31 20.02 18.31
N GLU A 440 2.27 19.33 17.67
CA GLU A 440 2.80 19.71 16.35
C GLU A 440 2.02 19.08 15.19
N GLY A 441 1.01 18.23 15.48
CA GLY A 441 0.15 17.57 14.50
C GLY A 441 0.66 16.21 14.02
N PHE A 442 1.77 15.69 14.54
CA PHE A 442 2.26 14.37 14.22
C PHE A 442 1.34 13.28 14.79
N VAL A 443 1.05 12.30 13.97
CA VAL A 443 0.17 11.17 14.30
C VAL A 443 0.98 9.96 14.71
N TYR A 444 0.60 9.32 15.82
CA TYR A 444 1.22 8.11 16.35
C TYR A 444 0.17 7.02 16.44
N ILE A 445 0.35 5.92 15.71
CA ILE A 445 -0.51 4.74 15.86
C ILE A 445 -0.12 4.02 17.15
N VAL A 446 -1.10 3.79 17.99
CA VAL A 446 -0.93 3.11 19.28
C VAL A 446 -1.23 1.63 19.13
N ASP A 447 -2.36 1.28 18.49
CA ASP A 447 -2.74 -0.11 18.18
C ASP A 447 -3.90 -0.15 17.18
N ARG A 448 -4.42 -1.35 16.93
CA ARG A 448 -5.74 -1.53 16.32
C ARG A 448 -6.79 -1.76 17.40
N ALA A 449 -7.92 -1.09 17.28
CA ALA A 449 -9.00 -1.21 18.26
C ALA A 449 -9.40 -2.67 18.54
N LYS A 450 -9.40 -3.54 17.52
CA LYS A 450 -9.76 -4.96 17.62
C LYS A 450 -8.63 -5.91 18.00
N ASP A 451 -7.38 -5.46 17.93
CA ASP A 451 -6.20 -6.25 18.32
C ASP A 451 -5.78 -5.94 19.77
N MET A 452 -6.25 -4.82 20.33
CA MET A 452 -6.03 -4.41 21.71
C MET A 452 -6.56 -5.47 22.69
N VAL A 453 -5.75 -5.85 23.66
CA VAL A 453 -6.13 -6.81 24.71
C VAL A 453 -6.75 -6.04 25.87
N ILE A 454 -7.97 -6.41 26.26
CA ILE A 454 -8.66 -5.82 27.43
C ILE A 454 -8.49 -6.74 28.62
N ARG A 455 -7.53 -6.42 29.46
CA ARG A 455 -7.15 -7.21 30.64
C ARG A 455 -7.66 -6.60 31.93
N GLY A 456 -8.72 -7.15 32.50
CA GLY A 456 -9.26 -6.66 33.77
C GLY A 456 -9.72 -5.20 33.75
N GLY A 457 -10.14 -4.71 32.58
CA GLY A 457 -10.51 -3.30 32.36
C GLY A 457 -9.34 -2.40 31.92
N GLU A 458 -8.11 -2.91 31.92
CA GLU A 458 -6.93 -2.18 31.44
C GLU A 458 -6.68 -2.48 29.95
N ASN A 459 -6.41 -1.43 29.18
CA ASN A 459 -6.08 -1.55 27.78
C ASN A 459 -4.59 -1.88 27.61
N VAL A 460 -4.31 -3.05 27.01
CA VAL A 460 -2.95 -3.44 26.63
C VAL A 460 -2.82 -3.35 25.12
N TYR A 461 -2.02 -2.41 24.67
CA TYR A 461 -1.73 -2.21 23.26
C TYR A 461 -0.70 -3.24 22.79
N CYS A 462 -1.11 -4.12 21.90
CA CYS A 462 -0.25 -5.19 21.38
C CYS A 462 1.03 -4.63 20.76
N ALA A 463 0.93 -3.53 20.01
CA ALA A 463 2.07 -2.91 19.36
C ALA A 463 3.13 -2.41 20.35
N GLU A 464 2.74 -1.93 21.53
CA GLU A 464 3.68 -1.52 22.60
C GLU A 464 4.47 -2.71 23.13
N VAL A 465 3.79 -3.83 23.39
CA VAL A 465 4.43 -5.06 23.89
C VAL A 465 5.32 -5.68 22.81
N GLU A 466 4.87 -5.69 21.56
CA GLU A 466 5.66 -6.14 20.40
C GLU A 466 6.93 -5.32 20.25
N ALA A 467 6.83 -3.99 20.29
CA ALA A 467 7.99 -3.10 20.21
C ALA A 467 9.02 -3.37 21.31
N ALA A 468 8.56 -3.54 22.56
CA ALA A 468 9.42 -3.85 23.67
C ALA A 468 10.11 -5.23 23.53
N LEU A 469 9.38 -6.24 23.03
CA LEU A 469 9.95 -7.57 22.77
C LEU A 469 10.97 -7.56 21.62
N PHE A 470 10.76 -6.73 20.59
CA PHE A 470 11.72 -6.56 19.49
C PHE A 470 13.06 -5.97 19.92
N GLU A 471 13.14 -5.28 21.08
CA GLU A 471 14.39 -4.79 21.63
C GLU A 471 15.30 -5.94 22.13
N HIS A 472 14.75 -7.11 22.42
CA HIS A 472 15.52 -8.26 22.87
C HIS A 472 16.36 -8.83 21.70
N PRO A 473 17.70 -9.02 21.85
CA PRO A 473 18.58 -9.40 20.74
C PRO A 473 18.29 -10.78 20.13
N ALA A 474 17.64 -11.67 20.88
CA ALA A 474 17.26 -12.99 20.40
C ALA A 474 15.91 -13.00 19.65
N VAL A 475 15.12 -11.92 19.65
CA VAL A 475 13.82 -11.86 18.98
C VAL A 475 13.99 -11.38 17.54
N ASP A 476 13.56 -12.21 16.59
CA ASP A 476 13.56 -11.90 15.14
C ASP A 476 12.19 -11.43 14.67
N ASP A 477 11.11 -12.05 15.18
CA ASP A 477 9.73 -11.66 14.85
C ASP A 477 8.80 -11.95 16.04
N VAL A 478 7.74 -11.14 16.21
CA VAL A 478 6.80 -11.29 17.32
C VAL A 478 5.42 -10.79 16.96
N ALA A 479 4.40 -11.46 17.49
CA ALA A 479 3.02 -11.02 17.50
C ALA A 479 2.42 -11.18 18.88
N VAL A 480 1.75 -10.14 19.37
CA VAL A 480 1.01 -10.16 20.64
C VAL A 480 -0.48 -10.34 20.35
N ILE A 481 -1.13 -11.21 21.09
CA ILE A 481 -2.54 -11.58 20.95
C ILE A 481 -3.23 -11.63 22.30
N GLY A 482 -4.55 -11.36 22.33
CA GLY A 482 -5.39 -11.61 23.48
C GLY A 482 -5.70 -13.11 23.63
N VAL A 483 -5.52 -13.62 24.84
CA VAL A 483 -5.86 -14.99 25.24
C VAL A 483 -7.08 -14.93 26.17
N PRO A 484 -8.18 -15.64 25.92
CA PRO A 484 -9.34 -15.60 26.80
C PRO A 484 -8.98 -15.98 28.25
N HIS A 485 -9.54 -15.25 29.22
CA HIS A 485 -9.32 -15.47 30.65
C HIS A 485 -10.63 -15.26 31.43
N ASP A 486 -10.99 -16.21 32.29
CA ASP A 486 -12.30 -16.25 32.94
C ASP A 486 -12.61 -15.04 33.83
N GLU A 487 -11.61 -14.48 34.53
CA GLU A 487 -11.78 -13.34 35.43
C GLU A 487 -11.43 -11.99 34.81
N LEU A 488 -10.43 -11.97 33.92
CA LEU A 488 -9.87 -10.73 33.37
C LEU A 488 -10.41 -10.39 31.97
N GLY A 489 -11.25 -11.26 31.41
CA GLY A 489 -11.69 -11.18 30.02
C GLY A 489 -10.61 -11.70 29.07
N GLU A 490 -9.45 -11.06 29.06
CA GLU A 490 -8.30 -11.50 28.30
C GLU A 490 -6.99 -11.40 29.10
N GLU A 491 -6.00 -12.22 28.71
CA GLU A 491 -4.60 -12.19 29.13
C GLU A 491 -3.70 -11.91 27.94
N VAL A 492 -2.50 -11.41 28.21
CA VAL A 492 -1.52 -11.08 27.16
C VAL A 492 -0.73 -12.33 26.77
N GLY A 493 -0.76 -12.67 25.48
CA GLY A 493 0.02 -13.75 24.90
C GLY A 493 0.99 -13.23 23.81
N ALA A 494 2.21 -13.76 23.75
CA ALA A 494 3.18 -13.43 22.73
C ALA A 494 3.60 -14.68 21.94
N VAL A 495 3.58 -14.58 20.61
CA VAL A 495 4.09 -15.58 19.68
C VAL A 495 5.41 -15.07 19.13
N VAL A 496 6.50 -15.75 19.47
CA VAL A 496 7.86 -15.25 19.25
C VAL A 496 8.61 -16.18 18.30
N ARG A 497 9.25 -15.61 17.28
CA ARG A 497 10.28 -16.28 16.49
C ARG A 497 11.63 -15.75 16.92
N LEU A 498 12.56 -16.68 17.22
CA LEU A 498 13.92 -16.33 17.61
C LEU A 498 14.82 -16.16 16.38
N ALA A 499 15.82 -15.32 16.51
CA ALA A 499 16.88 -15.18 15.51
C ALA A 499 17.69 -16.49 15.42
N PRO A 500 18.15 -16.89 14.22
CA PRO A 500 18.92 -18.13 14.05
C PRO A 500 20.14 -18.18 14.97
N GLY A 501 20.29 -19.32 15.67
CA GLY A 501 21.40 -19.56 16.59
C GLY A 501 21.30 -18.87 17.94
N THR A 502 20.17 -18.24 18.25
CA THR A 502 19.89 -17.64 19.56
C THR A 502 18.92 -18.49 20.38
N SER A 503 18.92 -18.30 21.69
CA SER A 503 17.96 -18.92 22.60
C SER A 503 17.60 -17.98 23.75
N VAL A 504 16.35 -18.00 24.16
CA VAL A 504 15.84 -17.34 25.36
C VAL A 504 14.62 -18.13 25.85
N THR A 505 14.40 -18.14 27.15
CA THR A 505 13.20 -18.75 27.75
C THR A 505 12.06 -17.73 27.85
N ALA A 506 10.82 -18.22 28.05
CA ALA A 506 9.68 -17.35 28.30
C ALA A 506 9.90 -16.45 29.53
N ASP A 507 10.51 -17.00 30.59
CA ASP A 507 10.84 -16.23 31.81
C ASP A 507 11.92 -15.20 31.51
N GLY A 508 12.93 -15.53 30.71
CA GLY A 508 13.94 -14.56 30.28
C GLY A 508 13.38 -13.39 29.50
N LEU A 509 12.37 -13.62 28.63
CA LEU A 509 11.65 -12.53 27.96
C LEU A 509 10.83 -11.69 28.95
N ARG A 510 10.16 -12.31 29.93
CA ARG A 510 9.41 -11.58 30.96
C ARG A 510 10.33 -10.74 31.84
N GLU A 511 11.47 -11.30 32.27
CA GLU A 511 12.50 -10.57 33.03
C GLU A 511 13.06 -9.40 32.22
N PHE A 512 13.27 -9.58 30.91
CA PHE A 512 13.70 -8.50 30.02
C PHE A 512 12.67 -7.36 29.96
N LEU A 513 11.38 -7.68 29.97
CA LEU A 513 10.31 -6.69 29.93
C LEU A 513 10.04 -6.01 31.29
N ASP A 514 10.46 -6.61 32.39
CA ASP A 514 10.25 -6.03 33.74
C ASP A 514 10.96 -4.69 33.86
N GLY A 515 10.24 -3.68 34.29
CA GLY A 515 10.73 -2.29 34.37
C GLY A 515 10.78 -1.54 33.01
N ARG A 516 10.51 -2.20 31.87
CA ARG A 516 10.42 -1.57 30.53
C ARG A 516 8.99 -1.21 30.17
N ILE A 517 8.06 -2.10 30.51
CA ILE A 517 6.61 -1.88 30.37
C ILE A 517 5.91 -2.18 31.68
N ALA A 518 4.66 -1.70 31.82
CA ALA A 518 3.87 -1.97 33.02
C ALA A 518 3.65 -3.48 33.22
N LYS A 519 3.69 -3.95 34.48
CA LYS A 519 3.63 -5.39 34.80
C LYS A 519 2.41 -6.11 34.22
N PHE A 520 1.25 -5.45 34.18
CA PHE A 520 0.03 -6.05 33.62
C PHE A 520 0.08 -6.25 32.10
N LYS A 521 1.02 -5.61 31.41
CA LYS A 521 1.25 -5.75 29.96
C LYS A 521 2.22 -6.87 29.61
N ILE A 522 2.98 -7.39 30.59
CA ILE A 522 3.98 -8.45 30.34
C ILE A 522 3.25 -9.74 29.96
N PRO A 523 3.61 -10.40 28.82
CA PRO A 523 2.95 -11.60 28.35
C PRO A 523 3.03 -12.73 29.38
N VAL A 524 1.86 -13.23 29.79
CA VAL A 524 1.74 -14.43 30.63
C VAL A 524 1.99 -15.68 29.81
N HIS A 525 1.51 -15.68 28.58
CA HIS A 525 1.68 -16.79 27.65
C HIS A 525 2.74 -16.44 26.61
N VAL A 526 3.74 -17.31 26.41
CA VAL A 526 4.77 -17.13 25.38
C VAL A 526 4.92 -18.44 24.61
N TRP A 527 4.72 -18.38 23.31
CA TRP A 527 4.90 -19.50 22.38
C TRP A 527 6.06 -19.20 21.43
N PHE A 528 6.99 -20.13 21.31
CA PHE A 528 8.08 -20.05 20.35
C PHE A 528 7.72 -20.76 19.06
N ARG A 529 8.09 -20.16 17.92
CA ARG A 529 7.91 -20.72 16.57
C ARG A 529 9.24 -20.76 15.84
N GLU A 530 9.44 -21.81 15.05
CA GLU A 530 10.56 -21.90 14.11
C GLU A 530 10.20 -21.28 12.75
N ASP A 531 8.94 -21.51 12.30
CA ASP A 531 8.42 -20.97 11.04
C ASP A 531 8.15 -19.47 11.13
N GLU A 532 8.14 -18.82 9.95
CA GLU A 532 7.73 -17.43 9.82
C GLU A 532 6.28 -17.22 10.33
N LEU A 533 6.05 -16.06 10.97
CA LEU A 533 4.70 -15.68 11.36
C LEU A 533 3.83 -15.47 10.11
N PRO A 534 2.58 -15.96 10.09
CA PRO A 534 1.72 -15.87 8.93
C PRO A 534 1.42 -14.41 8.60
N ARG A 535 1.68 -14.02 7.35
CA ARG A 535 1.47 -12.65 6.87
C ARG A 535 0.55 -12.63 5.65
N ASN A 536 -0.15 -11.52 5.48
CA ASN A 536 -0.83 -11.25 4.23
C ASN A 536 0.19 -10.80 3.15
N PRO A 537 -0.23 -10.67 1.87
CA PRO A 537 0.65 -10.21 0.79
C PRO A 537 1.24 -8.81 0.99
N GLY A 538 0.58 -7.97 1.79
CA GLY A 538 1.09 -6.66 2.21
C GLY A 538 2.06 -6.71 3.39
N GLY A 539 2.52 -7.90 3.81
CA GLY A 539 3.49 -8.08 4.88
C GLY A 539 2.92 -8.00 6.32
N LYS A 540 1.61 -7.79 6.49
CA LYS A 540 0.97 -7.67 7.79
C LYS A 540 0.74 -9.04 8.42
N ILE A 541 1.09 -9.19 9.72
CA ILE A 541 0.84 -10.42 10.50
C ILE A 541 -0.66 -10.69 10.60
N LEU A 542 -1.05 -11.94 10.37
CA LEU A 542 -2.43 -12.42 10.47
C LEU A 542 -2.72 -12.91 11.90
N LYS A 543 -2.89 -11.96 12.86
CA LYS A 543 -3.10 -12.27 14.28
C LYS A 543 -4.30 -13.18 14.53
N THR A 544 -5.40 -12.98 13.81
CA THR A 544 -6.60 -13.86 13.90
C THR A 544 -6.27 -15.31 13.52
N ARG A 545 -5.43 -15.52 12.51
CA ARG A 545 -4.96 -16.85 12.14
C ARG A 545 -4.05 -17.44 13.20
N LEU A 546 -3.10 -16.66 13.72
CA LEU A 546 -2.21 -17.08 14.81
C LEU A 546 -3.01 -17.47 16.06
N ARG A 547 -3.98 -16.63 16.45
CA ARG A 547 -4.86 -16.91 17.60
C ARG A 547 -5.58 -18.25 17.43
N ARG A 548 -6.13 -18.52 16.24
CA ARG A 548 -6.80 -19.81 15.94
C ARG A 548 -5.84 -21.00 15.93
N GLU A 549 -4.64 -20.84 15.37
CA GLU A 549 -3.63 -21.91 15.37
C GLU A 549 -3.15 -22.29 16.78
N ILE A 550 -3.12 -21.32 17.70
CA ILE A 550 -2.60 -21.51 19.07
C ILE A 550 -3.70 -21.90 20.05
N LEU A 551 -4.86 -21.24 20.00
CA LEU A 551 -5.92 -21.40 20.99
C LEU A 551 -7.02 -22.38 20.54
N GLY A 552 -6.99 -22.77 19.26
CA GLY A 552 -8.06 -23.54 18.64
C GLY A 552 -9.17 -22.67 18.04
N PRO A 553 -10.17 -23.31 17.41
CA PRO A 553 -11.27 -22.66 16.71
C PRO A 553 -12.22 -21.88 17.63
#